data_db3162ec3c2079cea107afb4a2d09a32
#
_entry.id   db3162ec3c2079cea107afb4a2d09a32
#
_cell.length_a   1.000
_cell.length_b   1.000
_cell.length_c   1.000
_cell.angle_alpha   90.00
_cell.angle_beta   90.00
_cell.angle_gamma   90.00
#
_symmetry.space_group_name_H-M   'P 1'
#
loop_
_entity.id
_entity.type
_entity.pdbx_description
1 polymer ?
#
loop_
_entity_poly.entity_id
_entity_poly.type
_entity_poly.pdbx_seq_one_letter_code
_entity_poly.pdbx_strand_id
1 'polypeptide(L)'
;MKKPWAKYFLSFRNKGREIGVSLTHLHSQIYVLPFILSKIEKELTSFQEYWVKNSKCLLCSIISIEKRDRVRLIYENRSWVSFLPFYAHWHYEVHIVPKRRDTKLEDLELRELSDVLRIILSSMNALFKKSMPYVLILHQAPLGNKYHYYYLHIEVYGMLRDIGVLKYTVGIEHGGGNFTFDGIPEEHAAQLKDSCKKVAKNLGVHGTCVE
;
A
#
# COMPACT_ATOMS: atom_id res chain seq x y z
N MET A 1 -2.02 26.47 -11.78
CA MET A 1 -1.19 27.46 -11.03
C MET A 1 -0.49 26.72 -9.89
N LYS A 2 0.86 26.66 -9.88
CA LYS A 2 1.61 26.09 -8.75
C LYS A 2 1.48 27.03 -7.54
N LYS A 3 0.96 26.52 -6.43
CA LYS A 3 0.89 27.31 -5.19
C LYS A 3 2.25 27.24 -4.48
N PRO A 4 2.95 28.37 -4.25
CA PRO A 4 4.33 28.34 -3.71
C PRO A 4 4.44 27.71 -2.34
N TRP A 5 3.37 27.73 -1.55
CA TRP A 5 3.32 27.17 -0.20
C TRP A 5 3.11 25.65 -0.17
N ALA A 6 2.60 25.04 -1.27
CA ALA A 6 2.31 23.62 -1.31
C ALA A 6 3.62 22.80 -1.37
N LYS A 7 3.80 21.89 -0.43
CA LYS A 7 4.97 20.99 -0.37
C LYS A 7 4.61 19.54 -0.64
N TYR A 8 3.39 19.12 -0.26
CA TYR A 8 2.97 17.73 -0.39
C TYR A 8 1.49 17.61 -0.74
N PHE A 9 1.16 16.60 -1.54
CA PHE A 9 -0.21 16.15 -1.81
C PHE A 9 -0.40 14.76 -1.23
N LEU A 10 -1.35 14.60 -0.32
CA LEU A 10 -1.75 13.31 0.19
C LEU A 10 -3.10 12.94 -0.42
N SER A 11 -3.16 11.83 -1.13
CA SER A 11 -4.42 11.22 -1.57
C SER A 11 -4.66 9.95 -0.77
N PHE A 12 -5.84 9.84 -0.18
CA PHE A 12 -6.21 8.69 0.63
C PHE A 12 -7.70 8.38 0.55
N ARG A 13 -8.06 7.16 0.95
CA ARG A 13 -9.43 6.69 1.07
C ARG A 13 -9.59 5.90 2.36
N ASN A 14 -10.60 6.25 3.13
CA ASN A 14 -11.06 5.47 4.27
C ASN A 14 -12.35 4.74 3.90
N LYS A 15 -12.49 3.48 4.29
CA LYS A 15 -13.70 2.68 4.11
C LYS A 15 -14.01 1.89 5.37
N GLY A 16 -15.24 2.02 5.83
CA GLY A 16 -15.80 1.25 6.94
C GLY A 16 -16.24 2.14 8.11
N ARG A 17 -17.41 1.87 8.64
CA ARG A 17 -17.92 2.55 9.84
C ARG A 17 -17.07 2.25 11.07
N GLU A 18 -16.44 1.09 11.06
CA GLU A 18 -15.55 0.59 12.10
C GLU A 18 -14.34 1.52 12.37
N ILE A 19 -13.93 2.28 11.37
CA ILE A 19 -12.83 3.27 11.47
C ILE A 19 -13.32 4.71 11.43
N GLY A 20 -14.61 4.94 11.77
CA GLY A 20 -15.17 6.28 11.91
C GLY A 20 -15.62 6.95 10.61
N VAL A 21 -15.77 6.20 9.52
CA VAL A 21 -16.30 6.75 8.26
C VAL A 21 -17.81 6.97 8.38
N SER A 22 -18.24 8.25 8.35
CA SER A 22 -19.65 8.64 8.47
C SER A 22 -20.42 8.53 7.16
N LEU A 23 -19.75 8.75 6.01
CA LEU A 23 -20.37 8.69 4.69
C LEU A 23 -20.11 7.31 4.06
N THR A 24 -21.17 6.54 3.87
CA THR A 24 -21.08 5.20 3.28
C THR A 24 -20.77 5.23 1.78
N HIS A 25 -21.08 6.34 1.09
CA HIS A 25 -20.71 6.52 -0.31
C HIS A 25 -19.19 6.61 -0.45
N LEU A 26 -18.63 5.75 -1.29
CA LEU A 26 -17.18 5.61 -1.44
C LEU A 26 -16.55 6.87 -2.04
N HIS A 27 -15.68 7.51 -1.30
CA HIS A 27 -14.99 8.75 -1.70
C HIS A 27 -13.51 8.71 -1.32
N SER A 28 -12.70 9.45 -2.05
CA SER A 28 -11.29 9.70 -1.72
C SER A 28 -11.13 11.16 -1.32
N GLN A 29 -10.12 11.44 -0.51
CA GLN A 29 -9.78 12.78 -0.06
C GLN A 29 -8.39 13.15 -0.55
N ILE A 30 -8.19 14.42 -0.87
CA ILE A 30 -6.89 14.97 -1.23
C ILE A 30 -6.59 16.15 -0.31
N TYR A 31 -5.47 16.06 0.40
CA TYR A 31 -4.94 17.14 1.21
C TYR A 31 -3.74 17.78 0.52
N VAL A 32 -3.74 19.11 0.46
CA VAL A 32 -2.60 19.90 -0.01
C VAL A 32 -1.96 20.54 1.22
N LEU A 33 -0.73 20.20 1.50
CA LEU A 33 -0.07 20.53 2.75
C LEU A 33 1.15 21.44 2.54
N PRO A 34 1.36 22.43 3.43
CA PRO A 34 2.55 23.29 3.41
C PRO A 34 3.78 22.65 4.05
N PHE A 35 3.68 21.41 4.49
CA PHE A 35 4.74 20.61 5.11
C PHE A 35 4.73 19.18 4.57
N ILE A 36 5.77 18.43 4.83
CA ILE A 36 5.85 16.99 4.55
C ILE A 36 5.42 16.25 5.81
N LEU A 37 4.64 15.17 5.65
CA LEU A 37 4.16 14.35 6.75
C LEU A 37 5.32 13.52 7.35
N SER A 38 5.29 13.30 8.66
CA SER A 38 6.37 12.61 9.39
C SER A 38 6.66 11.20 8.85
N LYS A 39 5.63 10.45 8.42
CA LYS A 39 5.84 9.13 7.78
C LYS A 39 6.61 9.28 6.47
N ILE A 40 6.21 10.22 5.63
CA ILE A 40 6.89 10.51 4.35
C ILE A 40 8.31 11.02 4.57
N GLU A 41 8.57 11.80 5.61
CA GLU A 41 9.93 12.23 5.97
C GLU A 41 10.83 11.04 6.33
N LYS A 42 10.32 10.09 7.12
CA LYS A 42 11.04 8.84 7.46
C LYS A 42 11.33 8.02 6.20
N GLU A 43 10.35 7.87 5.32
CA GLU A 43 10.54 7.17 4.03
C GLU A 43 11.60 7.87 3.17
N LEU A 44 11.50 9.19 3.00
CA LEU A 44 12.48 9.97 2.24
C LEU A 44 13.90 9.78 2.77
N THR A 45 14.07 9.81 4.09
CA THR A 45 15.36 9.58 4.74
C THR A 45 15.88 8.18 4.42
N SER A 46 15.08 7.14 4.65
CA SER A 46 15.48 5.75 4.39
C SER A 46 15.81 5.49 2.92
N PHE A 47 15.01 6.03 1.99
CA PHE A 47 15.26 5.90 0.55
C PHE A 47 16.56 6.63 0.15
N GLN A 48 16.78 7.83 0.70
CA GLN A 48 17.99 8.62 0.41
C GLN A 48 19.25 7.95 0.95
N GLU A 49 19.24 7.50 2.20
CA GLU A 49 20.37 6.81 2.82
C GLU A 49 20.72 5.54 2.05
N TYR A 50 19.73 4.75 1.68
CA TYR A 50 19.94 3.55 0.88
C TYR A 50 20.51 3.88 -0.50
N TRP A 51 20.00 4.92 -1.15
CA TRP A 51 20.51 5.40 -2.43
C TRP A 51 21.97 5.83 -2.35
N VAL A 52 22.32 6.64 -1.34
CA VAL A 52 23.68 7.11 -1.14
C VAL A 52 24.64 5.93 -0.88
N LYS A 53 24.22 4.99 -0.03
CA LYS A 53 25.07 3.84 0.36
C LYS A 53 25.23 2.81 -0.76
N ASN A 54 24.19 2.55 -1.52
CA ASN A 54 24.14 1.40 -2.44
C ASN A 54 24.08 1.80 -3.92
N SER A 55 23.89 3.08 -4.24
CA SER A 55 23.61 3.58 -5.61
C SER A 55 22.43 2.84 -6.27
N LYS A 56 21.46 2.40 -5.45
CA LYS A 56 20.30 1.61 -5.87
C LYS A 56 19.04 2.15 -5.21
N CYS A 57 17.90 1.94 -5.84
CA CYS A 57 16.60 2.27 -5.29
C CYS A 57 16.22 1.23 -4.22
N LEU A 58 15.82 1.67 -3.04
CA LEU A 58 15.41 0.79 -1.94
C LEU A 58 14.21 -0.08 -2.33
N LEU A 59 13.12 0.53 -2.79
CA LEU A 59 11.90 -0.21 -3.13
C LEU A 59 12.11 -1.13 -4.35
N CYS A 60 12.96 -0.74 -5.31
CA CYS A 60 13.37 -1.62 -6.40
C CYS A 60 14.07 -2.89 -5.88
N SER A 61 14.91 -2.75 -4.86
CA SER A 61 15.60 -3.88 -4.23
C SER A 61 14.61 -4.78 -3.48
N ILE A 62 13.67 -4.19 -2.75
CA ILE A 62 12.59 -4.92 -2.06
C ILE A 62 11.74 -5.70 -3.08
N ILE A 63 11.25 -5.04 -4.13
CA ILE A 63 10.46 -5.69 -5.18
C ILE A 63 11.23 -6.85 -5.83
N SER A 64 12.53 -6.68 -6.06
CA SER A 64 13.38 -7.74 -6.62
C SER A 64 13.44 -8.97 -5.72
N ILE A 65 13.54 -8.77 -4.40
CA ILE A 65 13.51 -9.84 -3.39
C ILE A 65 12.14 -10.51 -3.38
N GLU A 66 11.07 -9.74 -3.26
CA GLU A 66 9.70 -10.28 -3.23
C GLU A 66 9.36 -11.08 -4.49
N LYS A 67 9.81 -10.62 -5.65
CA LYS A 67 9.63 -11.34 -6.93
C LYS A 67 10.47 -12.59 -7.05
N ARG A 68 11.67 -12.62 -6.47
CA ARG A 68 12.54 -13.79 -6.44
C ARG A 68 11.98 -14.86 -5.51
N ASP A 69 11.64 -14.46 -4.29
CA ASP A 69 11.24 -15.39 -3.23
C ASP A 69 9.76 -15.81 -3.35
N ARG A 70 8.92 -14.96 -3.94
CA ARG A 70 7.47 -15.15 -4.20
C ARG A 70 6.62 -15.46 -2.96
N VAL A 71 7.19 -15.47 -1.77
CA VAL A 71 6.50 -15.86 -0.53
C VAL A 71 5.41 -14.87 -0.17
N ARG A 72 5.70 -13.57 -0.23
CA ARG A 72 4.75 -12.50 0.13
C ARG A 72 4.15 -11.76 -1.06
N LEU A 73 4.54 -12.14 -2.30
CA LEU A 73 3.97 -11.59 -3.52
C LEU A 73 2.55 -12.14 -3.72
N ILE A 74 1.54 -11.27 -3.87
CA ILE A 74 0.12 -11.67 -3.92
C ILE A 74 -0.40 -11.70 -5.35
N TYR A 75 -0.23 -10.58 -6.08
CA TYR A 75 -0.75 -10.42 -7.42
C TYR A 75 0.17 -9.54 -8.26
N GLU A 76 0.30 -9.86 -9.52
CA GLU A 76 0.98 -8.99 -10.48
C GLU A 76 0.24 -8.97 -11.82
N ASN A 77 0.26 -7.83 -12.49
CA ASN A 77 -0.14 -7.67 -13.87
C ASN A 77 1.02 -7.07 -14.69
N ARG A 78 0.74 -6.59 -15.90
CA ARG A 78 1.77 -6.03 -16.78
C ARG A 78 2.58 -4.92 -16.12
N SER A 79 1.93 -3.99 -15.43
CA SER A 79 2.52 -2.73 -14.96
C SER A 79 2.69 -2.64 -13.45
N TRP A 80 2.00 -3.47 -12.67
CA TRP A 80 1.95 -3.40 -11.21
C TRP A 80 2.29 -4.72 -10.53
N VAL A 81 2.78 -4.61 -9.31
CA VAL A 81 3.00 -5.72 -8.40
C VAL A 81 2.42 -5.39 -7.03
N SER A 82 1.85 -6.38 -6.35
CA SER A 82 1.35 -6.25 -4.99
C SER A 82 1.90 -7.33 -4.08
N PHE A 83 2.32 -6.95 -2.90
CA PHE A 83 2.88 -7.86 -1.90
C PHE A 83 2.53 -7.38 -0.48
N LEU A 84 2.57 -8.29 0.47
CA LEU A 84 2.52 -7.99 1.89
C LEU A 84 3.96 -7.82 2.39
N PRO A 85 4.37 -6.61 2.84
CA PRO A 85 5.76 -6.37 3.19
C PRO A 85 6.19 -7.14 4.45
N PHE A 86 7.45 -7.59 4.53
CA PHE A 86 7.98 -8.23 5.72
C PHE A 86 7.99 -7.31 6.96
N TYR A 87 7.93 -6.01 6.73
CA TYR A 87 7.86 -4.96 7.75
C TYR A 87 6.46 -4.41 7.95
N ALA A 88 5.42 -5.19 7.66
CA ALA A 88 4.03 -4.79 7.79
C ALA A 88 3.69 -4.33 9.22
N HIS A 89 2.86 -3.29 9.33
CA HIS A 89 2.30 -2.82 10.59
C HIS A 89 0.91 -3.39 10.86
N TRP A 90 0.23 -3.82 9.80
CA TRP A 90 -1.14 -4.35 9.82
C TRP A 90 -1.14 -5.76 9.25
N HIS A 91 -1.95 -6.66 9.80
CA HIS A 91 -2.03 -8.08 9.40
C HIS A 91 -2.21 -8.24 7.88
N TYR A 92 -3.05 -7.40 7.31
CA TYR A 92 -3.34 -7.40 5.87
C TYR A 92 -2.96 -6.04 5.26
N GLU A 93 -1.73 -5.63 5.52
CA GLU A 93 -1.11 -4.52 4.83
C GLU A 93 -0.60 -4.98 3.47
N VAL A 94 -1.05 -4.30 2.41
CA VAL A 94 -0.61 -4.63 1.06
C VAL A 94 -0.01 -3.39 0.42
N HIS A 95 1.21 -3.53 -0.07
CA HIS A 95 1.86 -2.54 -0.89
C HIS A 95 1.62 -2.84 -2.37
N ILE A 96 1.20 -1.84 -3.12
CA ILE A 96 0.95 -1.90 -4.57
C ILE A 96 1.90 -0.93 -5.24
N VAL A 97 2.79 -1.46 -6.08
CA VAL A 97 3.94 -0.73 -6.60
C VAL A 97 3.99 -0.88 -8.12
N PRO A 98 4.21 0.20 -8.89
CA PRO A 98 4.43 0.08 -10.32
C PRO A 98 5.75 -0.66 -10.60
N LYS A 99 5.79 -1.51 -11.62
CA LYS A 99 7.01 -2.24 -12.01
C LYS A 99 8.07 -1.31 -12.63
N ARG A 100 7.62 -0.25 -13.31
CA ARG A 100 8.47 0.83 -13.77
C ARG A 100 8.61 1.85 -12.65
N ARG A 101 9.82 2.29 -12.39
CA ARG A 101 10.09 3.29 -11.38
C ARG A 101 9.54 4.64 -11.80
N ASP A 102 8.40 5.00 -11.26
CA ASP A 102 7.75 6.29 -11.43
C ASP A 102 7.72 7.04 -10.08
N THR A 103 7.88 8.34 -10.13
CA THR A 103 7.79 9.21 -8.96
C THR A 103 6.50 10.02 -8.96
N LYS A 104 5.78 10.01 -10.09
CA LYS A 104 4.56 10.80 -10.32
C LYS A 104 3.41 9.94 -10.81
N LEU A 105 2.21 10.35 -10.44
CA LEU A 105 0.98 9.68 -10.82
C LEU A 105 0.63 9.83 -12.32
N GLU A 106 1.13 10.87 -12.96
CA GLU A 106 0.77 11.25 -14.34
C GLU A 106 1.14 10.20 -15.39
N ASP A 107 2.17 9.41 -15.12
CA ASP A 107 2.72 8.42 -16.06
C ASP A 107 2.21 6.99 -15.82
N LEU A 108 1.20 6.82 -14.96
CA LEU A 108 0.75 5.50 -14.55
C LEU A 108 -0.25 4.87 -15.52
N GLU A 109 -0.12 3.57 -15.71
CA GLU A 109 -1.09 2.73 -16.40
C GLU A 109 -2.35 2.53 -15.54
N LEU A 110 -3.29 3.49 -15.62
CA LEU A 110 -4.48 3.56 -14.76
C LEU A 110 -5.40 2.34 -14.88
N ARG A 111 -5.49 1.72 -16.07
CA ARG A 111 -6.27 0.51 -16.29
C ARG A 111 -5.69 -0.65 -15.48
N GLU A 112 -4.38 -0.84 -15.54
CA GLU A 112 -3.66 -1.87 -14.81
C GLU A 112 -3.69 -1.59 -13.29
N LEU A 113 -3.64 -0.32 -12.87
CA LEU A 113 -3.84 0.07 -11.47
C LEU A 113 -5.25 -0.28 -10.98
N SER A 114 -6.27 0.02 -11.78
CA SER A 114 -7.65 -0.34 -11.44
C SER A 114 -7.82 -1.85 -11.27
N ASP A 115 -7.17 -2.64 -12.10
CA ASP A 115 -7.19 -4.10 -12.04
C ASP A 115 -6.57 -4.62 -10.73
N VAL A 116 -5.34 -4.18 -10.38
CA VAL A 116 -4.69 -4.62 -9.14
C VAL A 116 -5.45 -4.14 -7.89
N LEU A 117 -5.99 -2.94 -7.88
CA LEU A 117 -6.81 -2.45 -6.77
C LEU A 117 -8.07 -3.30 -6.60
N ARG A 118 -8.76 -3.59 -7.70
CA ARG A 118 -9.98 -4.40 -7.70
C ARG A 118 -9.73 -5.79 -7.15
N ILE A 119 -8.67 -6.47 -7.59
CA ILE A 119 -8.37 -7.82 -7.13
C ILE A 119 -7.96 -7.85 -5.66
N ILE A 120 -7.09 -6.94 -5.21
CA ILE A 120 -6.62 -6.91 -3.83
C ILE A 120 -7.76 -6.61 -2.86
N LEU A 121 -8.56 -5.57 -3.12
CA LEU A 121 -9.68 -5.21 -2.24
C LEU A 121 -10.78 -6.28 -2.23
N SER A 122 -11.03 -6.94 -3.36
CA SER A 122 -11.96 -8.07 -3.42
C SER A 122 -11.43 -9.30 -2.69
N SER A 123 -10.13 -9.56 -2.75
CA SER A 123 -9.49 -10.65 -2.02
C SER A 123 -9.59 -10.45 -0.50
N MET A 124 -9.38 -9.23 -0.02
CA MET A 124 -9.57 -8.89 1.39
C MET A 124 -11.04 -9.10 1.83
N ASN A 125 -12.01 -8.68 1.02
CA ASN A 125 -13.43 -8.91 1.30
C ASN A 125 -13.78 -10.41 1.35
N ALA A 126 -13.26 -11.18 0.41
CA ALA A 126 -13.55 -12.61 0.32
C ALA A 126 -12.91 -13.40 1.47
N LEU A 127 -11.72 -13.01 1.91
CA LEU A 127 -11.03 -13.62 3.04
C LEU A 127 -11.86 -13.55 4.32
N PHE A 128 -12.46 -12.39 4.60
CA PHE A 128 -13.28 -12.17 5.80
C PHE A 128 -14.77 -12.43 5.58
N LYS A 129 -15.19 -12.81 4.37
CA LYS A 129 -16.60 -12.99 3.98
C LYS A 129 -17.48 -11.78 4.32
N LYS A 130 -16.90 -10.60 4.35
CA LYS A 130 -17.55 -9.30 4.60
C LYS A 130 -16.76 -8.15 3.97
N SER A 131 -17.41 -7.00 3.93
CA SER A 131 -16.74 -5.79 3.48
C SER A 131 -15.61 -5.40 4.44
N MET A 132 -14.36 -5.54 4.02
CA MET A 132 -13.17 -5.20 4.80
C MET A 132 -13.10 -3.69 5.02
N PRO A 133 -13.06 -3.19 6.27
CA PRO A 133 -12.69 -1.81 6.53
C PRO A 133 -11.20 -1.63 6.23
N TYR A 134 -10.85 -0.55 5.52
CA TYR A 134 -9.46 -0.28 5.15
C TYR A 134 -9.15 1.21 5.05
N VAL A 135 -7.88 1.52 5.18
CA VAL A 135 -7.27 2.79 4.76
C VAL A 135 -6.40 2.51 3.55
N LEU A 136 -6.56 3.30 2.48
CA LEU A 136 -5.71 3.27 1.30
C LEU A 136 -5.05 4.62 1.14
N ILE A 137 -3.73 4.65 0.99
CA ILE A 137 -2.95 5.88 0.90
C ILE A 137 -2.00 5.80 -0.29
N LEU A 138 -1.96 6.86 -1.08
CA LEU A 138 -0.97 7.04 -2.14
C LEU A 138 0.24 7.79 -1.59
N HIS A 139 1.39 7.14 -1.59
CA HIS A 139 2.68 7.71 -1.25
C HIS A 139 3.42 8.13 -2.52
N GLN A 140 3.66 9.40 -2.67
CA GLN A 140 4.36 9.98 -3.81
C GLN A 140 5.45 10.94 -3.35
N ALA A 141 6.37 11.24 -4.23
CA ALA A 141 7.41 12.23 -3.94
C ALA A 141 6.80 13.60 -3.62
N PRO A 142 7.37 14.35 -2.66
CA PRO A 142 7.01 15.74 -2.44
C PRO A 142 7.23 16.59 -3.69
N LEU A 143 6.62 17.76 -3.73
CA LEU A 143 6.79 18.69 -4.85
C LEU A 143 8.24 19.13 -4.99
N GLY A 144 8.71 19.18 -6.22
CA GLY A 144 10.09 19.55 -6.58
C GLY A 144 10.83 18.40 -7.26
N ASN A 145 12.08 18.68 -7.68
CA ASN A 145 12.84 17.76 -8.53
C ASN A 145 13.95 17.01 -7.76
N LYS A 146 14.08 17.21 -6.43
CA LYS A 146 15.17 16.66 -5.64
C LYS A 146 14.96 15.23 -5.12
N TYR A 147 13.79 14.66 -5.35
CA TYR A 147 13.38 13.36 -4.76
C TYR A 147 13.48 12.22 -5.79
N HIS A 148 14.47 12.25 -6.65
CA HIS A 148 14.69 11.24 -7.71
C HIS A 148 14.92 9.82 -7.16
N TYR A 149 15.33 9.68 -5.91
CA TYR A 149 15.52 8.41 -5.21
C TYR A 149 14.21 7.82 -4.65
N TYR A 150 13.15 8.61 -4.55
CA TYR A 150 11.85 8.16 -4.05
C TYR A 150 11.10 7.33 -5.10
N TYR A 151 10.21 6.48 -4.64
CA TYR A 151 9.41 5.61 -5.49
C TYR A 151 7.94 5.71 -5.09
N LEU A 152 7.06 6.00 -6.05
CA LEU A 152 5.62 6.03 -5.84
C LEU A 152 5.10 4.63 -5.50
N HIS A 153 4.26 4.52 -4.47
CA HIS A 153 3.57 3.30 -4.10
C HIS A 153 2.24 3.60 -3.42
N ILE A 154 1.39 2.59 -3.36
CA ILE A 154 0.11 2.64 -2.66
C ILE A 154 0.18 1.65 -1.51
N GLU A 155 -0.23 2.08 -0.34
CA GLU A 155 -0.37 1.23 0.83
C GLU A 155 -1.85 1.04 1.16
N VAL A 156 -2.26 -0.20 1.35
CA VAL A 156 -3.61 -0.59 1.77
C VAL A 156 -3.51 -1.25 3.13
N TYR A 157 -4.10 -0.66 4.14
CA TYR A 157 -4.13 -1.19 5.50
C TYR A 157 -5.48 -1.84 5.78
N GLY A 158 -5.54 -3.16 5.81
CA GLY A 158 -6.71 -3.89 6.25
C GLY A 158 -6.86 -3.79 7.78
N MET A 159 -8.01 -3.28 8.22
CA MET A 159 -8.22 -2.98 9.64
C MET A 159 -8.59 -4.20 10.50
N LEU A 160 -8.99 -5.31 9.88
CA LEU A 160 -9.29 -6.54 10.62
C LEU A 160 -8.03 -7.37 10.83
N ARG A 161 -7.86 -7.89 12.03
CA ARG A 161 -6.84 -8.90 12.35
C ARG A 161 -7.43 -10.32 12.35
N ASP A 162 -8.75 -10.44 12.58
CA ASP A 162 -9.51 -11.68 12.51
C ASP A 162 -10.98 -11.38 12.19
N ILE A 163 -11.80 -12.40 12.00
CA ILE A 163 -13.23 -12.26 11.69
C ILE A 163 -13.92 -11.47 12.81
N GLY A 164 -14.38 -10.27 12.48
CA GLY A 164 -15.05 -9.37 13.42
C GLY A 164 -14.14 -8.67 14.43
N VAL A 165 -12.82 -8.90 14.38
CA VAL A 165 -11.85 -8.31 15.31
C VAL A 165 -11.02 -7.25 14.60
N LEU A 166 -11.13 -6.01 15.05
CA LEU A 166 -10.29 -4.90 14.58
C LEU A 166 -8.91 -4.92 15.24
N LYS A 167 -7.89 -4.52 14.51
CA LYS A 167 -6.64 -4.11 15.12
C LYS A 167 -6.78 -2.65 15.55
N TYR A 168 -6.60 -2.39 16.84
CA TYR A 168 -6.53 -1.04 17.40
C TYR A 168 -5.08 -0.65 17.63
N THR A 169 -4.73 0.58 17.30
CA THR A 169 -3.46 1.17 17.70
C THR A 169 -3.60 1.71 19.11
N VAL A 170 -2.79 1.24 20.04
CA VAL A 170 -2.85 1.60 21.47
C VAL A 170 -1.43 1.67 22.05
N GLY A 171 -1.31 2.13 23.29
CA GLY A 171 -0.07 2.08 24.06
C GLY A 171 1.15 2.63 23.30
N ILE A 172 2.06 1.74 22.94
CA ILE A 172 3.32 2.08 22.29
C ILE A 172 3.12 2.72 20.90
N GLU A 173 2.04 2.39 20.21
CA GLU A 173 1.76 2.90 18.87
C GLU A 173 1.33 4.38 18.94
N HIS A 174 0.40 4.71 19.84
CA HIS A 174 -0.02 6.09 20.05
C HIS A 174 1.00 6.91 20.87
N GLY A 175 1.56 6.32 21.92
CA GLY A 175 2.49 7.04 22.81
C GLY A 175 3.93 7.07 22.31
N GLY A 176 4.38 6.01 21.65
CA GLY A 176 5.74 5.86 21.17
C GLY A 176 5.95 6.06 19.66
N GLY A 177 4.86 6.03 18.88
CA GLY A 177 4.92 6.13 17.42
C GLY A 177 5.53 4.91 16.73
N ASN A 178 5.60 3.77 17.43
CA ASN A 178 6.09 2.50 16.91
C ASN A 178 4.96 1.47 16.83
N PHE A 179 4.84 0.83 15.69
CA PHE A 179 3.81 -0.18 15.50
C PHE A 179 4.27 -1.54 16.03
N THR A 180 3.32 -2.29 16.60
CA THR A 180 3.49 -3.69 16.95
C THR A 180 2.82 -4.58 15.92
N PHE A 181 3.42 -5.73 15.66
CA PHE A 181 2.87 -6.73 14.76
C PHE A 181 2.88 -8.09 15.47
N ASP A 182 1.69 -8.67 15.64
CA ASP A 182 1.46 -9.93 16.38
C ASP A 182 1.12 -11.09 15.42
N GLY A 183 1.65 -11.07 14.22
CA GLY A 183 1.42 -12.08 13.19
C GLY A 183 2.69 -12.45 12.43
N ILE A 184 2.54 -13.31 11.44
CA ILE A 184 3.60 -13.72 10.51
C ILE A 184 3.21 -13.24 9.11
N PRO A 185 3.98 -12.30 8.49
CA PRO A 185 3.65 -11.71 7.19
C PRO A 185 3.45 -12.77 6.09
N GLU A 186 4.23 -13.84 6.13
CA GLU A 186 4.19 -14.94 5.17
C GLU A 186 2.86 -15.71 5.24
N GLU A 187 2.33 -15.93 6.43
CA GLU A 187 1.03 -16.62 6.64
C GLU A 187 -0.14 -15.74 6.14
N HIS A 188 -0.12 -14.46 6.46
CA HIS A 188 -1.14 -13.52 5.99
C HIS A 188 -1.09 -13.34 4.47
N ALA A 189 0.10 -13.34 3.89
CA ALA A 189 0.27 -13.31 2.44
C ALA A 189 -0.28 -14.59 1.78
N ALA A 190 -0.04 -15.75 2.36
CA ALA A 190 -0.59 -17.02 1.87
C ALA A 190 -2.13 -17.03 1.87
N GLN A 191 -2.74 -16.54 2.94
CA GLN A 191 -4.20 -16.39 3.04
C GLN A 191 -4.76 -15.44 1.95
N LEU A 192 -4.07 -14.31 1.70
CA LEU A 192 -4.47 -13.38 0.63
C LEU A 192 -4.26 -13.97 -0.76
N LYS A 193 -3.21 -14.75 -1.00
CA LYS A 193 -2.99 -15.48 -2.26
C LYS A 193 -4.13 -16.44 -2.56
N ASP A 194 -4.53 -17.24 -1.58
CA ASP A 194 -5.62 -18.21 -1.73
C ASP A 194 -6.95 -17.49 -2.00
N SER A 195 -7.19 -16.38 -1.34
CA SER A 195 -8.35 -15.55 -1.59
C SER A 195 -8.30 -14.91 -2.98
N CYS A 196 -7.12 -14.43 -3.41
CA CYS A 196 -6.88 -13.88 -4.75
C CYS A 196 -7.24 -14.89 -5.84
N LYS A 197 -6.76 -16.12 -5.76
CA LYS A 197 -7.05 -17.19 -6.72
C LYS A 197 -8.55 -17.48 -6.85
N LYS A 198 -9.28 -17.47 -5.72
CA LYS A 198 -10.73 -17.67 -5.70
C LYS A 198 -11.48 -16.52 -6.39
N VAL A 199 -11.08 -15.29 -6.10
CA VAL A 199 -11.72 -14.09 -6.63
C VAL A 199 -11.40 -13.87 -8.10
N ALA A 200 -10.17 -14.12 -8.52
CA ALA A 200 -9.70 -13.92 -9.89
C ALA A 200 -10.52 -14.71 -10.93
N LYS A 201 -10.95 -15.93 -10.57
CA LYS A 201 -11.79 -16.77 -11.44
C LYS A 201 -13.11 -16.09 -11.86
N ASN A 202 -13.62 -15.17 -11.02
CA ASN A 202 -14.92 -14.52 -11.22
C ASN A 202 -14.80 -13.08 -11.75
N LEU A 203 -13.63 -12.47 -11.69
CA LEU A 203 -13.45 -11.04 -11.99
C LEU A 203 -12.92 -10.74 -13.39
N GLY A 204 -12.45 -11.75 -14.15
CA GLY A 204 -11.84 -11.50 -15.46
C GLY A 204 -10.66 -10.53 -15.36
N VAL A 205 -9.69 -10.84 -14.52
CA VAL A 205 -8.51 -10.02 -14.25
C VAL A 205 -7.48 -10.10 -15.38
N HIS A 206 -6.66 -9.05 -15.53
CA HIS A 206 -5.61 -8.97 -16.56
C HIS A 206 -4.24 -9.49 -16.09
N GLY A 207 -4.10 -9.80 -14.81
CA GLY A 207 -2.85 -10.30 -14.22
C GLY A 207 -3.01 -11.67 -13.58
N THR A 208 -2.05 -12.04 -12.74
CA THR A 208 -1.95 -13.37 -12.14
C THR A 208 -1.81 -13.30 -10.63
N CYS A 209 -2.65 -14.05 -9.92
CA CYS A 209 -2.41 -14.36 -8.50
C CYS A 209 -1.21 -15.30 -8.39
N VAL A 210 -0.29 -14.96 -7.50
CA VAL A 210 0.98 -15.69 -7.34
C VAL A 210 0.75 -17.01 -6.61
N GLU A 211 1.47 -18.05 -7.02
CA GLU A 211 1.50 -19.35 -6.35
C GLU A 211 2.34 -19.36 -5.07
#